data_6b4710af4224b66f5fdf2364a521bef4
#
_entry.id   6b4710af4224b66f5fdf2364a521bef4
#
_cell.length_a   1.000
_cell.length_b   1.000
_cell.length_c   1.000
_cell.angle_alpha   90.00
_cell.angle_beta   90.00
_cell.angle_gamma   90.00
#
_symmetry.space_group_name_H-M   'P 1'
#
loop_
_entity.id
_entity.type
_entity.pdbx_description
1 polymer ?
#
loop_
_entity_poly.entity_id
_entity_poly.type
_entity_poly.pdbx_seq_one_letter_code
_entity_poly.pdbx_strand_id
1 'polypeptide(L)'
;MTCIEKVRDFWEKSPLWTGESKHQPGSLNFFKEHKSIYYEDCFAGSFDPRFLPVNHASKSLKILDLGCGIGFWTTEFASRGFTHVHVADLTEKALELTATRLELNNLKADLSLQNAEKTNFEDESFDHVNCQGVIHHTPDTHAAVKEIFRILKPGGSASISVYYRNIFLRAWPVLKSLGWLISLFGGKLKGRGREKIFQESNVDEIVRLYDGVENPIGKSYSKKQVMELFKPFFSVEETYLHFFPARSLPFKIPKLIHRFLDKRCGFMIYATLQKKCAE
;
A
#
# COMPACT_ATOMS: atom_id res chain seq x y z
N MET A 1 14.24 -2.95 -21.97
CA MET A 1 13.28 -3.15 -20.88
C MET A 1 12.70 -1.80 -20.51
N THR A 2 11.41 -1.62 -20.63
CA THR A 2 10.69 -0.40 -20.25
C THR A 2 10.69 -0.21 -18.73
N CYS A 3 10.33 0.99 -18.25
CA CYS A 3 10.31 1.24 -16.81
C CYS A 3 9.28 0.36 -16.08
N ILE A 4 8.11 0.13 -16.70
CA ILE A 4 7.07 -0.74 -16.12
C ILE A 4 7.47 -2.23 -16.10
N GLU A 5 8.23 -2.69 -17.10
CA GLU A 5 8.78 -4.06 -17.08
C GLU A 5 9.74 -4.27 -15.93
N LYS A 6 10.60 -3.29 -15.61
CA LYS A 6 11.49 -3.37 -14.45
C LYS A 6 10.70 -3.44 -13.14
N VAL A 7 9.61 -2.68 -13.01
CA VAL A 7 8.71 -2.72 -11.85
C VAL A 7 8.08 -4.10 -11.73
N ARG A 8 7.53 -4.62 -12.83
CA ARG A 8 6.94 -5.97 -12.87
C ARG A 8 7.97 -7.02 -12.45
N ASP A 9 9.16 -7.02 -13.06
CA ASP A 9 10.19 -8.03 -12.80
C ASP A 9 10.67 -8.00 -11.34
N PHE A 10 10.72 -6.81 -10.72
CA PHE A 10 11.07 -6.70 -9.31
C PHE A 10 9.98 -7.34 -8.42
N TRP A 11 8.71 -6.95 -8.61
CA TRP A 11 7.61 -7.46 -7.80
C TRP A 11 7.26 -8.92 -8.08
N GLU A 12 7.53 -9.42 -9.30
CA GLU A 12 7.42 -10.84 -9.64
C GLU A 12 8.42 -11.70 -8.85
N LYS A 13 9.66 -11.23 -8.75
CA LYS A 13 10.74 -11.94 -8.01
C LYS A 13 10.65 -11.75 -6.50
N SER A 14 10.13 -10.63 -6.06
CA SER A 14 10.13 -10.20 -4.67
C SER A 14 8.76 -9.72 -4.22
N PRO A 15 7.72 -10.57 -4.22
CA PRO A 15 6.39 -10.18 -3.76
C PRO A 15 6.42 -9.60 -2.36
N LEU A 16 5.40 -8.81 -2.03
CA LEU A 16 5.24 -8.23 -0.70
C LEU A 16 5.41 -9.29 0.39
N TRP A 17 6.09 -8.93 1.48
CA TRP A 17 6.36 -9.79 2.63
C TRP A 17 7.35 -10.95 2.40
N THR A 18 7.69 -11.30 1.18
CA THR A 18 8.74 -12.29 0.93
C THR A 18 10.11 -11.74 1.34
N GLY A 19 10.93 -12.58 1.98
CA GLY A 19 12.22 -12.16 2.55
C GLY A 19 12.13 -11.43 3.90
N GLU A 20 10.92 -11.12 4.41
CA GLU A 20 10.70 -10.62 5.78
C GLU A 20 10.14 -11.72 6.70
N SER A 21 9.33 -12.62 6.16
CA SER A 21 8.80 -13.79 6.88
C SER A 21 9.81 -14.92 6.93
N LYS A 22 9.80 -15.66 8.05
CA LYS A 22 10.48 -16.95 8.20
C LYS A 22 9.71 -18.13 7.64
N HIS A 23 8.42 -17.92 7.29
CA HIS A 23 7.54 -18.95 6.75
C HIS A 23 7.63 -18.97 5.22
N GLN A 24 7.38 -20.16 4.66
CA GLN A 24 7.34 -20.33 3.21
C GLN A 24 6.22 -19.47 2.60
N PRO A 25 6.50 -18.66 1.58
CA PRO A 25 5.47 -17.89 0.88
C PRO A 25 4.32 -18.79 0.40
N GLY A 26 3.09 -18.33 0.60
CA GLY A 26 1.89 -19.11 0.28
C GLY A 26 1.42 -20.07 1.39
N SER A 27 2.20 -20.31 2.44
CA SER A 27 1.75 -21.15 3.57
C SER A 27 0.75 -20.40 4.45
N LEU A 28 -0.12 -21.16 5.16
CA LEU A 28 -1.07 -20.60 6.12
C LEU A 28 -0.38 -19.73 7.18
N ASN A 29 0.78 -20.16 7.66
CA ASN A 29 1.53 -19.41 8.67
C ASN A 29 2.12 -18.12 8.11
N PHE A 30 2.55 -18.10 6.84
CA PHE A 30 2.99 -16.90 6.14
C PHE A 30 1.87 -15.83 6.11
N PHE A 31 0.66 -16.22 5.73
CA PHE A 31 -0.48 -15.28 5.67
C PHE A 31 -0.98 -14.87 7.06
N LYS A 32 -0.96 -15.78 8.05
CA LYS A 32 -1.31 -15.43 9.44
C LYS A 32 -0.33 -14.44 10.05
N GLU A 33 0.97 -14.66 9.86
CA GLU A 33 2.02 -13.76 10.32
C GLU A 33 1.85 -12.37 9.66
N HIS A 34 1.70 -12.32 8.33
CA HIS A 34 1.46 -11.08 7.61
C HIS A 34 0.23 -10.33 8.15
N LYS A 35 -0.91 -11.03 8.30
CA LYS A 35 -2.14 -10.41 8.83
C LYS A 35 -1.92 -9.82 10.22
N SER A 36 -1.28 -10.57 11.12
CA SER A 36 -1.00 -10.12 12.49
C SER A 36 -0.12 -8.87 12.49
N ILE A 37 0.97 -8.89 11.72
CA ILE A 37 1.91 -7.76 11.66
C ILE A 37 1.28 -6.56 10.94
N TYR A 38 0.49 -6.79 9.90
CA TYR A 38 -0.20 -5.70 9.21
C TYR A 38 -1.17 -4.97 10.15
N TYR A 39 -1.94 -5.70 10.97
CA TYR A 39 -2.79 -5.09 11.99
C TYR A 39 -1.99 -4.35 13.06
N GLU A 40 -0.91 -4.95 13.56
CA GLU A 40 -0.12 -4.35 14.64
C GLU A 40 0.68 -3.12 14.17
N ASP A 41 1.31 -3.18 13.00
CA ASP A 41 2.16 -2.10 12.48
C ASP A 41 1.40 -1.07 11.64
N CYS A 42 0.57 -1.54 10.68
CA CYS A 42 -0.07 -0.63 9.74
C CYS A 42 -1.31 0.04 10.34
N PHE A 43 -1.93 -0.57 11.35
CA PHE A 43 -3.15 -0.04 11.99
C PHE A 43 -2.98 0.19 13.50
N ALA A 44 -1.79 0.05 14.02
CA ALA A 44 -1.50 0.15 15.46
C ALA A 44 -2.48 -0.67 16.34
N GLY A 45 -2.85 -1.87 15.86
CA GLY A 45 -3.63 -2.89 16.57
C GLY A 45 -5.15 -2.84 16.35
N SER A 46 -5.68 -1.98 15.47
CA SER A 46 -7.13 -1.96 15.17
C SER A 46 -7.40 -1.59 13.72
N PHE A 47 -8.33 -2.32 13.07
CA PHE A 47 -8.77 -1.99 11.73
C PHE A 47 -9.47 -0.64 11.69
N ASP A 48 -9.13 0.18 10.70
CA ASP A 48 -9.77 1.46 10.49
C ASP A 48 -10.90 1.32 9.46
N PRO A 49 -12.18 1.60 9.82
CA PRO A 49 -13.30 1.45 8.89
C PRO A 49 -13.25 2.37 7.68
N ARG A 50 -12.43 3.42 7.69
CA ARG A 50 -12.23 4.33 6.56
C ARG A 50 -11.60 3.66 5.33
N PHE A 51 -11.04 2.46 5.47
CA PHE A 51 -10.59 1.65 4.33
C PHE A 51 -11.73 0.99 3.54
N LEU A 52 -12.91 0.91 4.14
CA LEU A 52 -14.07 0.32 3.47
C LEU A 52 -14.70 1.31 2.49
N PRO A 53 -15.45 0.82 1.49
CA PRO A 53 -16.25 1.68 0.62
C PRO A 53 -17.10 2.64 1.42
N VAL A 54 -17.32 3.87 0.95
CA VAL A 54 -18.14 4.87 1.63
C VAL A 54 -19.55 4.33 1.95
N ASN A 55 -20.12 3.55 1.03
CA ASN A 55 -21.42 2.86 1.24
C ASN A 55 -21.24 1.37 1.60
N HIS A 56 -20.38 1.06 2.55
CA HIS A 56 -20.00 -0.31 2.93
C HIS A 56 -21.15 -1.14 3.56
N ALA A 57 -22.29 -0.55 3.84
CA ALA A 57 -23.50 -1.28 4.25
C ALA A 57 -24.00 -2.21 3.12
N SER A 58 -23.93 -1.76 1.86
CA SER A 58 -24.25 -2.60 0.70
C SER A 58 -23.12 -3.60 0.42
N LYS A 59 -23.43 -4.89 0.49
CA LYS A 59 -22.46 -5.98 0.22
C LYS A 59 -22.39 -6.40 -1.25
N SER A 60 -23.30 -5.87 -2.08
CA SER A 60 -23.34 -6.09 -3.53
C SER A 60 -22.50 -5.12 -4.34
N LEU A 61 -21.75 -4.24 -3.70
CA LEU A 61 -20.83 -3.31 -4.38
C LEU A 61 -19.79 -4.10 -5.17
N LYS A 62 -19.55 -3.68 -6.41
CA LYS A 62 -18.46 -4.19 -7.25
C LYS A 62 -17.17 -3.49 -6.87
N ILE A 63 -16.32 -4.20 -6.14
CA ILE A 63 -15.05 -3.69 -5.60
C ILE A 63 -13.89 -4.20 -6.43
N LEU A 64 -12.93 -3.32 -6.74
CA LEU A 64 -11.63 -3.68 -7.29
C LEU A 64 -10.55 -3.48 -6.23
N ASP A 65 -9.77 -4.53 -5.95
CA ASP A 65 -8.49 -4.45 -5.23
C ASP A 65 -7.36 -4.37 -6.26
N LEU A 66 -6.89 -3.15 -6.54
CA LEU A 66 -5.90 -2.85 -7.58
C LEU A 66 -4.49 -2.81 -6.99
N GLY A 67 -3.64 -3.76 -7.42
CA GLY A 67 -2.34 -4.02 -6.81
C GLY A 67 -2.49 -4.83 -5.53
N CYS A 68 -3.12 -6.00 -5.65
CA CYS A 68 -3.51 -6.83 -4.50
C CYS A 68 -2.34 -7.39 -3.69
N GLY A 69 -1.14 -7.46 -4.27
CA GLY A 69 0.04 -8.06 -3.66
C GLY A 69 -0.21 -9.52 -3.23
N ILE A 70 -0.21 -9.77 -1.93
CA ILE A 70 -0.49 -11.11 -1.38
C ILE A 70 -1.92 -11.25 -0.83
N GLY A 71 -2.87 -10.45 -1.33
CA GLY A 71 -4.31 -10.59 -1.10
C GLY A 71 -4.80 -10.21 0.30
N PHE A 72 -4.14 -9.28 0.98
CA PHE A 72 -4.58 -8.83 2.30
C PHE A 72 -5.95 -8.13 2.21
N TRP A 73 -6.06 -7.09 1.40
CA TRP A 73 -7.29 -6.32 1.24
C TRP A 73 -8.40 -7.13 0.60
N THR A 74 -8.06 -7.90 -0.43
CA THR A 74 -9.00 -8.85 -1.05
C THR A 74 -9.67 -9.74 0.00
N THR A 75 -8.87 -10.35 0.89
CA THR A 75 -9.38 -11.20 1.96
C THR A 75 -10.21 -10.40 2.97
N GLU A 76 -9.80 -9.17 3.30
CA GLU A 76 -10.55 -8.31 4.22
C GLU A 76 -11.92 -7.91 3.65
N PHE A 77 -12.04 -7.63 2.35
CA PHE A 77 -13.33 -7.35 1.71
C PHE A 77 -14.21 -8.61 1.66
N ALA A 78 -13.69 -9.71 1.11
CA ALA A 78 -14.45 -10.93 0.95
C ALA A 78 -14.93 -11.50 2.30
N SER A 79 -14.10 -11.47 3.35
CA SER A 79 -14.46 -11.93 4.70
C SER A 79 -15.50 -11.03 5.40
N ARG A 80 -15.67 -9.79 4.95
CA ARG A 80 -16.74 -8.89 5.42
C ARG A 80 -18.04 -9.03 4.65
N GLY A 81 -18.14 -10.02 3.74
CA GLY A 81 -19.35 -10.36 3.01
C GLY A 81 -19.55 -9.57 1.72
N PHE A 82 -18.56 -8.85 1.21
CA PHE A 82 -18.65 -8.31 -0.15
C PHE A 82 -18.59 -9.46 -1.16
N THR A 83 -19.59 -9.54 -2.05
CA THR A 83 -19.80 -10.67 -2.96
C THR A 83 -19.18 -10.49 -4.34
N HIS A 84 -18.87 -9.27 -4.74
CA HIS A 84 -18.31 -8.94 -6.04
C HIS A 84 -16.93 -8.27 -5.88
N VAL A 85 -15.95 -9.07 -5.46
CA VAL A 85 -14.57 -8.63 -5.30
C VAL A 85 -13.76 -9.04 -6.53
N HIS A 86 -13.28 -8.04 -7.27
CA HIS A 86 -12.33 -8.20 -8.37
C HIS A 86 -10.93 -7.86 -7.86
N VAL A 87 -9.95 -8.53 -8.40
CA VAL A 87 -8.55 -8.45 -7.97
C VAL A 87 -7.67 -8.23 -9.18
N ALA A 88 -6.78 -7.27 -9.09
CA ALA A 88 -5.85 -6.98 -10.15
C ALA A 88 -4.43 -6.75 -9.61
N ASP A 89 -3.43 -7.28 -10.29
CA ASP A 89 -2.03 -7.00 -10.03
C ASP A 89 -1.22 -7.00 -11.33
N LEU A 90 -0.05 -6.38 -11.31
CA LEU A 90 0.88 -6.34 -12.43
C LEU A 90 1.64 -7.67 -12.59
N THR A 91 1.64 -8.52 -11.56
CA THR A 91 2.47 -9.72 -11.45
C THR A 91 1.62 -10.98 -11.28
N GLU A 92 2.02 -12.05 -11.97
CA GLU A 92 1.37 -13.36 -11.83
C GLU A 92 1.59 -13.93 -10.43
N LYS A 93 2.77 -13.69 -9.86
CA LYS A 93 3.12 -14.20 -8.53
C LYS A 93 2.24 -13.62 -7.42
N ALA A 94 1.87 -12.34 -7.50
CA ALA A 94 0.93 -11.74 -6.58
C ALA A 94 -0.46 -12.39 -6.70
N LEU A 95 -0.93 -12.62 -7.92
CA LEU A 95 -2.22 -13.28 -8.17
C LEU A 95 -2.23 -14.73 -7.66
N GLU A 96 -1.15 -15.51 -7.88
CA GLU A 96 -1.01 -16.87 -7.33
C GLU A 96 -1.11 -16.88 -5.80
N LEU A 97 -0.35 -15.99 -5.14
CA LEU A 97 -0.37 -15.88 -3.68
C LEU A 97 -1.73 -15.42 -3.15
N THR A 98 -2.39 -14.51 -3.87
CA THR A 98 -3.74 -14.07 -3.53
C THR A 98 -4.76 -15.20 -3.70
N ALA A 99 -4.71 -15.97 -4.78
CA ALA A 99 -5.55 -17.14 -5.00
C ALA A 99 -5.39 -18.17 -3.88
N THR A 100 -4.14 -18.50 -3.54
CA THR A 100 -3.82 -19.42 -2.43
C THR A 100 -4.37 -18.90 -1.10
N ARG A 101 -4.26 -17.59 -0.84
CA ARG A 101 -4.80 -16.99 0.38
C ARG A 101 -6.32 -17.07 0.43
N LEU A 102 -7.01 -16.84 -0.67
CA LEU A 102 -8.47 -16.96 -0.79
C LEU A 102 -8.91 -18.40 -0.53
N GLU A 103 -8.26 -19.39 -1.17
CA GLU A 103 -8.53 -20.81 -0.99
C GLU A 103 -8.39 -21.23 0.48
N LEU A 104 -7.29 -20.89 1.15
CA LEU A 104 -7.03 -21.16 2.55
C LEU A 104 -8.06 -20.54 3.51
N ASN A 105 -8.81 -19.53 3.07
CA ASN A 105 -9.87 -18.90 3.85
C ASN A 105 -11.28 -19.24 3.34
N ASN A 106 -11.44 -20.16 2.38
CA ASN A 106 -12.71 -20.52 1.73
C ASN A 106 -13.44 -19.29 1.15
N LEU A 107 -12.69 -18.37 0.55
CA LEU A 107 -13.18 -17.15 -0.08
C LEU A 107 -12.98 -17.21 -1.60
N LYS A 108 -13.73 -16.36 -2.34
CA LYS A 108 -13.63 -16.26 -3.80
C LYS A 108 -13.51 -14.80 -4.21
N ALA A 109 -12.82 -14.57 -5.32
CA ALA A 109 -12.73 -13.30 -6.03
C ALA A 109 -12.35 -13.56 -7.49
N ASP A 110 -12.56 -12.58 -8.38
CA ASP A 110 -12.18 -12.65 -9.79
C ASP A 110 -10.80 -12.02 -9.95
N LEU A 111 -9.81 -12.81 -10.40
CA LEU A 111 -8.42 -12.37 -10.51
C LEU A 111 -8.06 -12.05 -11.95
N SER A 112 -7.32 -10.96 -12.19
CA SER A 112 -6.83 -10.57 -13.51
C SER A 112 -5.47 -9.88 -13.47
N LEU A 113 -4.63 -10.15 -14.48
CA LEU A 113 -3.34 -9.49 -14.66
C LEU A 113 -3.57 -8.13 -15.31
N GLN A 114 -3.22 -7.04 -14.59
CA GLN A 114 -3.49 -5.67 -15.04
C GLN A 114 -2.36 -4.71 -14.68
N ASN A 115 -2.16 -3.69 -15.52
CA ASN A 115 -1.32 -2.56 -15.20
C ASN A 115 -2.19 -1.41 -14.66
N ALA A 116 -1.89 -0.92 -13.45
CA ALA A 116 -2.65 0.16 -12.81
C ALA A 116 -2.66 1.48 -13.61
N GLU A 117 -1.68 1.70 -14.49
CA GLU A 117 -1.64 2.89 -15.36
C GLU A 117 -2.60 2.78 -16.56
N LYS A 118 -2.98 1.56 -16.93
CA LYS A 118 -3.88 1.28 -18.06
C LYS A 118 -4.41 -0.15 -17.91
N THR A 119 -5.61 -0.28 -17.40
CA THR A 119 -6.30 -1.57 -17.27
C THR A 119 -7.14 -1.88 -18.50
N ASN A 120 -7.57 -3.13 -18.62
CA ASN A 120 -8.50 -3.58 -19.66
C ASN A 120 -9.97 -3.54 -19.19
N PHE A 121 -10.25 -2.94 -18.04
CA PHE A 121 -11.62 -2.78 -17.55
C PHE A 121 -12.36 -1.71 -18.35
N GLU A 122 -13.66 -1.89 -18.49
CA GLU A 122 -14.53 -0.90 -19.08
C GLU A 122 -14.65 0.35 -18.21
N ASP A 123 -15.02 1.47 -18.84
CA ASP A 123 -15.33 2.70 -18.11
C ASP A 123 -16.47 2.43 -17.12
N GLU A 124 -16.43 3.11 -15.99
CA GLU A 124 -17.52 3.12 -15.01
C GLU A 124 -17.98 1.73 -14.55
N SER A 125 -17.04 0.78 -14.41
CA SER A 125 -17.35 -0.61 -14.10
C SER A 125 -17.36 -0.93 -12.59
N PHE A 126 -16.75 -0.10 -11.73
CA PHE A 126 -16.62 -0.39 -10.30
C PHE A 126 -17.31 0.65 -9.41
N ASP A 127 -17.91 0.19 -8.31
CA ASP A 127 -18.48 1.04 -7.28
C ASP A 127 -17.39 1.55 -6.31
N HIS A 128 -16.32 0.74 -6.13
CA HIS A 128 -15.19 1.10 -5.29
C HIS A 128 -13.87 0.53 -5.84
N VAL A 129 -12.81 1.34 -5.78
CA VAL A 129 -11.44 0.91 -6.06
C VAL A 129 -10.58 1.10 -4.82
N ASN A 130 -10.03 0.00 -4.31
CA ASN A 130 -8.99 -0.02 -3.28
C ASN A 130 -7.62 -0.12 -3.97
N CYS A 131 -6.71 0.80 -3.67
CA CYS A 131 -5.37 0.82 -4.26
C CYS A 131 -4.33 1.24 -3.21
N GLN A 132 -3.91 0.27 -2.41
CA GLN A 132 -3.09 0.52 -1.23
C GLN A 132 -1.63 0.18 -1.46
N GLY A 133 -0.77 1.20 -1.39
CA GLY A 133 0.66 0.97 -1.50
C GLY A 133 1.16 0.69 -2.92
N VAL A 134 0.48 1.15 -3.97
CA VAL A 134 0.73 0.75 -5.36
C VAL A 134 1.22 1.90 -6.23
N ILE A 135 0.43 2.96 -6.36
CA ILE A 135 0.65 3.99 -7.41
C ILE A 135 1.97 4.77 -7.27
N HIS A 136 2.58 4.76 -6.10
CA HIS A 136 3.89 5.39 -5.89
C HIS A 136 5.06 4.51 -6.38
N HIS A 137 4.77 3.29 -6.82
CA HIS A 137 5.70 2.39 -7.50
C HIS A 137 5.49 2.35 -9.02
N THR A 138 4.48 3.04 -9.54
CA THR A 138 4.25 3.13 -10.99
C THR A 138 5.17 4.18 -11.64
N PRO A 139 5.61 3.99 -12.90
CA PRO A 139 6.31 5.02 -13.67
C PRO A 139 5.54 6.34 -13.74
N ASP A 140 4.26 6.30 -14.09
CA ASP A 140 3.36 7.44 -14.16
C ASP A 140 2.22 7.33 -13.14
N THR A 141 2.42 7.93 -11.96
CA THR A 141 1.41 7.96 -10.90
C THR A 141 0.14 8.68 -11.32
N HIS A 142 0.25 9.72 -12.17
CA HIS A 142 -0.91 10.48 -12.65
C HIS A 142 -1.77 9.63 -13.61
N ALA A 143 -1.13 8.85 -14.50
CA ALA A 143 -1.84 7.90 -15.35
C ALA A 143 -2.62 6.87 -14.53
N ALA A 144 -2.03 6.33 -13.47
CA ALA A 144 -2.72 5.40 -12.58
C ALA A 144 -3.94 6.04 -11.88
N VAL A 145 -3.81 7.29 -11.42
CA VAL A 145 -4.96 8.02 -10.82
C VAL A 145 -6.07 8.28 -11.83
N LYS A 146 -5.70 8.67 -13.06
CA LYS A 146 -6.65 8.89 -14.16
C LYS A 146 -7.38 7.58 -14.53
N GLU A 147 -6.65 6.48 -14.52
CA GLU A 147 -7.22 5.15 -14.80
C GLU A 147 -8.22 4.73 -13.72
N ILE A 148 -7.88 4.91 -12.44
CA ILE A 148 -8.82 4.67 -11.33
C ILE A 148 -10.08 5.53 -11.49
N PHE A 149 -9.93 6.80 -11.88
CA PHE A 149 -11.08 7.65 -12.16
C PHE A 149 -11.94 7.13 -13.31
N ARG A 150 -11.32 6.66 -14.41
CA ARG A 150 -12.03 6.15 -15.59
C ARG A 150 -12.91 4.95 -15.25
N ILE A 151 -12.35 3.98 -14.53
CA ILE A 151 -13.04 2.71 -14.23
C ILE A 151 -14.06 2.82 -13.09
N LEU A 152 -14.07 3.89 -12.31
CA LEU A 152 -15.07 4.13 -11.28
C LEU A 152 -16.37 4.64 -11.90
N LYS A 153 -17.51 4.14 -11.42
CA LYS A 153 -18.85 4.67 -11.71
C LYS A 153 -18.99 6.11 -11.23
N PRO A 154 -19.88 6.92 -11.82
CA PRO A 154 -20.26 8.21 -11.26
C PRO A 154 -20.66 8.06 -9.78
N GLY A 155 -20.14 8.90 -8.91
CA GLY A 155 -20.36 8.80 -7.45
C GLY A 155 -19.66 7.61 -6.77
N GLY A 156 -18.90 6.80 -7.51
CA GLY A 156 -18.08 5.73 -6.95
C GLY A 156 -16.95 6.27 -6.09
N SER A 157 -16.41 5.44 -5.20
CA SER A 157 -15.39 5.83 -4.23
C SER A 157 -14.05 5.12 -4.48
N ALA A 158 -12.96 5.71 -4.01
CA ALA A 158 -11.67 5.05 -3.96
C ALA A 158 -11.00 5.23 -2.60
N SER A 159 -10.25 4.23 -2.18
CA SER A 159 -9.32 4.30 -1.06
C SER A 159 -7.91 4.08 -1.59
N ILE A 160 -7.06 5.10 -1.51
CA ILE A 160 -5.72 5.09 -2.10
C ILE A 160 -4.69 5.47 -1.04
N SER A 161 -3.55 4.78 -1.01
CA SER A 161 -2.43 5.20 -0.17
C SER A 161 -1.12 5.29 -0.93
N VAL A 162 -0.29 6.23 -0.48
CA VAL A 162 1.07 6.45 -1.00
C VAL A 162 2.03 6.74 0.15
N TYR A 163 3.34 6.60 -0.08
CA TYR A 163 4.34 7.00 0.89
C TYR A 163 4.26 8.50 1.19
N TYR A 164 4.29 8.82 2.47
CA TYR A 164 4.15 10.18 2.98
C TYR A 164 5.48 10.73 3.48
N ARG A 165 5.84 11.93 3.04
CA ARG A 165 6.95 12.70 3.61
C ARG A 165 6.58 13.23 5.00
N ASN A 166 6.54 12.31 5.96
CA ASN A 166 6.27 12.63 7.36
C ASN A 166 7.38 13.47 8.00
N ILE A 167 7.23 13.82 9.27
CA ILE A 167 8.19 14.68 9.96
C ILE A 167 9.61 14.08 9.99
N PHE A 168 9.74 12.74 10.09
CA PHE A 168 11.04 12.08 10.11
C PHE A 168 11.73 12.15 8.75
N LEU A 169 11.02 11.94 7.65
CA LEU A 169 11.57 12.08 6.31
C LEU A 169 11.92 13.53 5.98
N ARG A 170 11.12 14.50 6.48
CA ARG A 170 11.44 15.94 6.33
C ARG A 170 12.65 16.37 7.16
N ALA A 171 12.82 15.79 8.36
CA ALA A 171 13.97 16.03 9.22
C ALA A 171 15.16 15.11 8.89
N TRP A 172 15.11 14.39 7.77
CA TRP A 172 16.11 13.38 7.40
C TRP A 172 17.55 13.88 7.39
N PRO A 173 17.87 15.10 6.92
CA PRO A 173 19.26 15.59 6.98
C PRO A 173 19.88 15.53 8.37
N VAL A 174 19.08 15.80 9.43
CA VAL A 174 19.51 15.71 10.82
C VAL A 174 19.51 14.26 11.31
N LEU A 175 18.43 13.53 11.05
CA LEU A 175 18.26 12.13 11.48
C LEU A 175 19.28 11.19 10.83
N LYS A 176 19.67 11.46 9.59
CA LYS A 176 20.72 10.72 8.88
C LYS A 176 22.03 10.75 9.65
N SER A 177 22.49 11.93 10.09
CA SER A 177 23.74 12.08 10.82
C SER A 177 23.70 11.34 12.15
N LEU A 178 22.58 11.44 12.88
CA LEU A 178 22.37 10.70 14.12
C LEU A 178 22.34 9.18 13.88
N GLY A 179 21.60 8.74 12.87
CA GLY A 179 21.51 7.32 12.51
C GLY A 179 22.85 6.74 12.05
N TRP A 180 23.63 7.52 11.29
CA TRP A 180 24.99 7.13 10.93
C TRP A 180 25.87 6.96 12.18
N LEU A 181 25.82 7.89 13.11
CA LEU A 181 26.55 7.79 14.36
C LEU A 181 26.15 6.54 15.16
N ILE A 182 24.83 6.28 15.28
CA ILE A 182 24.31 5.07 15.94
C ILE A 182 24.79 3.79 15.22
N SER A 183 24.88 3.84 13.89
CA SER A 183 25.33 2.67 13.09
C SER A 183 26.80 2.29 13.34
N LEU A 184 27.66 3.25 13.74
CA LEU A 184 29.05 2.97 14.14
C LEU A 184 29.11 2.09 15.41
N PHE A 185 28.08 2.15 16.25
CA PHE A 185 27.94 1.30 17.45
C PHE A 185 27.06 0.06 17.21
N GLY A 186 26.86 -0.33 15.94
CA GLY A 186 26.11 -1.53 15.58
C GLY A 186 24.58 -1.37 15.54
N GLY A 187 24.05 -0.15 15.76
CA GLY A 187 22.61 0.12 15.64
C GLY A 187 22.14 0.02 14.20
N LYS A 188 21.08 -0.77 13.94
CA LYS A 188 20.50 -0.99 12.59
C LYS A 188 18.97 -0.95 12.64
N LEU A 189 18.36 -0.44 11.57
CA LEU A 189 16.94 -0.66 11.35
C LEU A 189 16.69 -2.09 10.86
N LYS A 190 15.65 -2.73 11.36
CA LYS A 190 15.27 -4.09 10.97
C LYS A 190 14.45 -4.08 9.67
N GLY A 191 14.67 -5.07 8.80
CA GLY A 191 13.91 -5.29 7.58
C GLY A 191 14.76 -5.22 6.31
N ARG A 192 14.21 -5.73 5.22
CA ARG A 192 14.85 -5.82 3.90
C ARG A 192 15.16 -4.42 3.34
N GLY A 193 16.38 -4.21 2.81
CA GLY A 193 16.78 -2.97 2.15
C GLY A 193 17.13 -1.80 3.08
N ARG A 194 17.04 -1.97 4.40
CA ARG A 194 17.22 -0.88 5.38
C ARG A 194 18.63 -0.75 5.93
N GLU A 195 19.55 -1.64 5.54
CA GLU A 195 20.91 -1.70 6.08
C GLU A 195 21.73 -0.44 5.79
N LYS A 196 21.49 0.19 4.63
CA LYS A 196 22.24 1.37 4.16
C LYS A 196 21.41 2.67 4.19
N ILE A 197 20.23 2.66 4.80
CA ILE A 197 19.29 3.79 4.72
C ILE A 197 19.88 5.09 5.27
N PHE A 198 20.75 5.02 6.29
CA PHE A 198 21.44 6.19 6.85
C PHE A 198 22.58 6.74 5.99
N GLN A 199 22.91 6.08 4.87
CA GLN A 199 23.87 6.59 3.89
C GLN A 199 23.19 7.43 2.80
N GLU A 200 21.85 7.28 2.67
CA GLU A 200 21.07 7.94 1.64
C GLU A 200 20.63 9.34 2.07
N SER A 201 20.59 10.28 1.13
CA SER A 201 20.18 11.67 1.34
C SER A 201 18.85 11.99 0.64
N ASN A 202 18.55 11.29 -0.44
CA ASN A 202 17.34 11.50 -1.21
C ASN A 202 16.17 10.78 -0.54
N VAL A 203 15.11 11.51 -0.18
CA VAL A 203 13.93 10.97 0.52
C VAL A 203 13.21 9.92 -0.32
N ASP A 204 13.14 10.08 -1.64
CA ASP A 204 12.50 9.10 -2.52
C ASP A 204 13.34 7.81 -2.62
N GLU A 205 14.67 7.92 -2.56
CA GLU A 205 15.54 6.75 -2.45
C GLU A 205 15.38 6.02 -1.12
N ILE A 206 15.15 6.74 -0.02
CA ILE A 206 14.89 6.13 1.28
C ILE A 206 13.61 5.28 1.24
N VAL A 207 12.53 5.82 0.69
CA VAL A 207 11.26 5.06 0.59
C VAL A 207 11.36 3.93 -0.43
N ARG A 208 12.12 4.10 -1.50
CA ARG A 208 12.41 3.04 -2.47
C ARG A 208 13.14 1.86 -1.81
N LEU A 209 14.20 2.16 -1.04
CA LEU A 209 15.00 1.15 -0.33
C LEU A 209 14.20 0.42 0.75
N TYR A 210 13.10 1.02 1.24
CA TYR A 210 12.25 0.39 2.26
C TYR A 210 11.64 -0.93 1.79
N ASP A 211 11.37 -1.09 0.49
CA ASP A 211 10.85 -2.31 -0.11
C ASP A 211 11.95 -3.23 -0.66
N GLY A 212 13.18 -2.74 -0.74
CA GLY A 212 14.33 -3.51 -1.19
C GLY A 212 15.28 -2.73 -2.08
N VAL A 213 16.54 -3.15 -2.10
CA VAL A 213 17.62 -2.45 -2.84
C VAL A 213 17.34 -2.42 -4.35
N GLU A 214 16.75 -3.48 -4.89
CA GLU A 214 16.47 -3.64 -6.32
C GLU A 214 15.13 -3.03 -6.76
N ASN A 215 14.32 -2.49 -5.83
CA ASN A 215 13.08 -1.82 -6.19
C ASN A 215 13.39 -0.65 -7.14
N PRO A 216 12.85 -0.61 -8.37
CA PRO A 216 13.22 0.41 -9.35
C PRO A 216 12.59 1.77 -9.06
N ILE A 217 11.44 1.83 -8.38
CA ILE A 217 10.67 3.06 -8.15
C ILE A 217 10.09 3.10 -6.74
N GLY A 218 10.34 4.22 -6.05
CA GLY A 218 9.65 4.57 -4.81
C GLY A 218 9.52 6.09 -4.76
N LYS A 219 8.29 6.59 -4.69
CA LYS A 219 8.00 8.03 -4.65
C LYS A 219 7.32 8.37 -3.34
N SER A 220 7.70 9.47 -2.72
CA SER A 220 7.04 9.99 -1.53
C SER A 220 6.37 11.33 -1.79
N TYR A 221 5.28 11.60 -1.10
CA TYR A 221 4.45 12.77 -1.34
C TYR A 221 4.25 13.59 -0.06
N SER A 222 4.28 14.91 -0.18
CA SER A 222 3.74 15.80 0.83
C SER A 222 2.21 15.80 0.77
N LYS A 223 1.52 16.25 1.83
CA LYS A 223 0.06 16.39 1.82
C LYS A 223 -0.44 17.28 0.67
N LYS A 224 0.31 18.36 0.35
CA LYS A 224 -0.01 19.25 -0.77
C LYS A 224 0.02 18.50 -2.09
N GLN A 225 1.08 17.74 -2.37
CA GLN A 225 1.21 16.94 -3.59
C GLN A 225 0.12 15.86 -3.70
N VAL A 226 -0.26 15.21 -2.58
CA VAL A 226 -1.39 14.27 -2.56
C VAL A 226 -2.70 14.96 -2.96
N MET A 227 -2.95 16.16 -2.44
CA MET A 227 -4.13 16.94 -2.82
C MET A 227 -4.09 17.37 -4.29
N GLU A 228 -2.93 17.79 -4.79
CA GLU A 228 -2.73 18.16 -6.20
C GLU A 228 -2.93 16.95 -7.14
N LEU A 229 -2.54 15.76 -6.71
CA LEU A 229 -2.68 14.51 -7.47
C LEU A 229 -4.15 14.09 -7.62
N PHE A 230 -4.97 14.23 -6.56
CA PHE A 230 -6.34 13.70 -6.55
C PHE A 230 -7.42 14.73 -6.88
N LYS A 231 -7.27 15.99 -6.47
CA LYS A 231 -8.29 17.04 -6.66
C LYS A 231 -8.76 17.27 -8.11
N PRO A 232 -7.95 17.07 -9.16
CA PRO A 232 -8.42 17.21 -10.53
C PRO A 232 -9.55 16.24 -10.88
N PHE A 233 -9.57 15.05 -10.28
CA PHE A 233 -10.47 13.96 -10.60
C PHE A 233 -11.52 13.70 -9.51
N PHE A 234 -11.14 13.87 -8.24
CA PHE A 234 -11.93 13.43 -7.10
C PHE A 234 -12.30 14.56 -6.16
N SER A 235 -13.44 14.41 -5.47
CA SER A 235 -13.64 15.01 -4.16
C SER A 235 -12.80 14.23 -3.15
N VAL A 236 -11.95 14.94 -2.40
CA VAL A 236 -11.13 14.32 -1.35
C VAL A 236 -11.87 14.47 -0.03
N GLU A 237 -12.54 13.41 0.41
CA GLU A 237 -13.39 13.40 1.61
C GLU A 237 -12.54 13.50 2.87
N GLU A 238 -11.49 12.69 2.95
CA GLU A 238 -10.58 12.66 4.09
C GLU A 238 -9.17 12.24 3.67
N THR A 239 -8.16 12.73 4.42
CA THR A 239 -6.79 12.21 4.39
C THR A 239 -6.32 11.91 5.80
N TYR A 240 -5.74 10.74 6.01
CA TYR A 240 -5.27 10.30 7.32
C TYR A 240 -3.97 9.51 7.19
N LEU A 241 -3.28 9.31 8.30
CA LEU A 241 -1.99 8.64 8.34
C LEU A 241 -2.12 7.30 9.06
N HIS A 242 -1.37 6.33 8.56
CA HIS A 242 -1.10 5.06 9.21
C HIS A 242 0.31 4.58 8.86
N PHE A 243 0.66 3.42 9.39
CA PHE A 243 1.91 2.74 9.15
C PHE A 243 3.11 3.49 9.76
N PHE A 244 3.09 3.67 11.09
CA PHE A 244 4.33 3.98 11.79
C PHE A 244 5.13 2.68 11.95
N PRO A 245 6.34 2.55 11.33
CA PRO A 245 7.05 1.28 11.20
C PRO A 245 7.74 0.86 12.51
N ALA A 246 6.97 0.64 13.58
CA ALA A 246 7.45 0.33 14.92
C ALA A 246 8.35 -0.91 14.96
N ARG A 247 8.05 -1.92 14.10
CA ARG A 247 8.86 -3.15 14.00
C ARG A 247 10.28 -2.94 13.47
N SER A 248 10.52 -1.84 12.74
CA SER A 248 11.85 -1.50 12.23
C SER A 248 12.78 -0.95 13.31
N LEU A 249 12.24 -0.55 14.45
CA LEU A 249 13.01 -0.06 15.58
C LEU A 249 13.74 -1.21 16.29
N PRO A 250 14.92 -0.96 16.88
CA PRO A 250 15.65 -1.96 17.64
C PRO A 250 14.97 -2.33 18.97
N PHE A 251 13.99 -1.56 19.42
CA PHE A 251 13.25 -1.72 20.68
C PHE A 251 11.74 -1.69 20.44
N LYS A 252 10.98 -2.24 21.38
CA LYS A 252 9.50 -2.19 21.35
C LYS A 252 9.01 -0.91 21.98
N ILE A 253 8.01 -0.29 21.37
CA ILE A 253 7.31 0.88 21.93
C ILE A 253 5.94 0.47 22.50
N PRO A 254 5.48 1.13 23.59
CA PRO A 254 4.16 0.90 24.14
C PRO A 254 3.04 1.15 23.11
N LYS A 255 1.95 0.36 23.14
CA LYS A 255 0.84 0.47 22.18
C LYS A 255 0.21 1.87 22.11
N LEU A 256 0.08 2.57 23.22
CA LEU A 256 -0.46 3.94 23.23
C LEU A 256 0.44 4.92 22.48
N ILE A 257 1.76 4.81 22.67
CA ILE A 257 2.74 5.62 21.94
C ILE A 257 2.70 5.24 20.45
N HIS A 258 2.64 3.95 20.13
CA HIS A 258 2.52 3.50 18.73
C HIS A 258 1.29 4.11 18.06
N ARG A 259 0.11 4.04 18.67
CA ARG A 259 -1.13 4.64 18.15
C ARG A 259 -1.03 6.15 17.93
N PHE A 260 -0.37 6.84 18.85
CA PHE A 260 -0.15 8.29 18.70
C PHE A 260 0.77 8.59 17.52
N LEU A 261 1.90 7.88 17.41
CA LEU A 261 2.86 8.03 16.31
C LEU A 261 2.27 7.63 14.97
N ASP A 262 1.48 6.57 14.92
CA ASP A 262 0.79 6.09 13.73
C ASP A 262 -0.09 7.19 13.11
N LYS A 263 -0.92 7.83 13.93
CA LYS A 263 -1.83 8.89 13.49
C LYS A 263 -1.15 10.23 13.17
N ARG A 264 0.06 10.49 13.67
CA ARG A 264 0.76 11.78 13.54
C ARG A 264 1.98 11.72 12.63
N CYS A 265 2.65 10.56 12.62
CA CYS A 265 3.93 10.36 11.98
C CYS A 265 3.91 9.13 11.06
N GLY A 266 2.74 8.62 10.69
CA GLY A 266 2.60 7.48 9.79
C GLY A 266 3.41 7.64 8.51
N PHE A 267 3.93 6.55 8.01
CA PHE A 267 4.76 6.48 6.81
C PHE A 267 3.94 6.48 5.52
N MET A 268 2.64 6.17 5.65
CA MET A 268 1.67 6.19 4.56
C MET A 268 0.61 7.25 4.81
N ILE A 269 0.25 8.00 3.76
CA ILE A 269 -0.94 8.84 3.72
C ILE A 269 -2.01 8.13 2.91
N TYR A 270 -3.18 8.03 3.49
CA TYR A 270 -4.37 7.43 2.91
C TYR A 270 -5.36 8.53 2.54
N ALA A 271 -6.06 8.33 1.45
CA ALA A 271 -7.10 9.24 0.98
C ALA A 271 -8.39 8.46 0.71
N THR A 272 -9.49 8.91 1.29
CA THR A 272 -10.84 8.51 0.91
C THR A 272 -11.33 9.50 -0.15
N LEU A 273 -11.64 8.98 -1.31
CA LEU A 273 -11.94 9.75 -2.52
C LEU A 273 -13.32 9.38 -3.05
N GLN A 274 -14.02 10.36 -3.64
CA GLN A 274 -15.25 10.15 -4.36
C GLN A 274 -15.15 10.72 -5.78
N LYS A 275 -15.54 9.93 -6.79
CA LYS A 275 -15.56 10.39 -8.18
C LYS A 275 -16.55 11.53 -8.32
N LYS A 276 -16.09 12.68 -8.83
CA LYS A 276 -16.96 13.81 -9.16
C LYS A 276 -17.96 13.37 -10.22
N CYS A 277 -19.24 13.62 -9.99
CA CYS A 277 -20.24 13.54 -11.05
C CYS A 277 -19.93 14.63 -12.08
N ALA A 278 -20.07 14.33 -13.37
CA ALA A 278 -20.08 15.35 -14.40
C ALA A 278 -21.28 16.27 -14.11
N GLU A 279 -21.05 17.57 -13.99
CA GLU A 279 -22.11 18.59 -13.91
C GLU A 279 -22.85 18.68 -15.26
#